data_96f164a5d7d3c3f6cf564230fa54f278
#
_entry.id   96f164a5d7d3c3f6cf564230fa54f278
#
_cell.length_a   1.000
_cell.length_b   1.000
_cell.length_c   1.000
_cell.angle_alpha   90.00
_cell.angle_beta   90.00
_cell.angle_gamma   90.00
#
_symmetry.space_group_name_H-M   'P 1'
#
loop_
_entity.id
_entity.type
_entity.pdbx_description
1 polymer ?
#
loop_
_entity_poly.entity_id
_entity_poly.type
_entity_poly.pdbx_seq_one_letter_code
_entity_poly.pdbx_strand_id
1 'polypeptide(L)'
;YALLASRLENPTRQCSADELVNAVDQTLAIIRDVRAQLGIATSSSVNLFITTGEQLAAVRYCFDFGCYRTEDPARVHEANMNFLSLWYTSGREYGCYNGEWKMTGGADNADLAAFSAKR
;
A
#
# COMPACT_ATOMS: atom_id res chain seq x y z
N TYR A 1 14.06 3.71 3.00
CA TYR A 1 14.72 2.66 2.21
C TYR A 1 15.57 1.73 3.07
N ALA A 2 16.56 2.25 3.84
CA ALA A 2 17.51 1.43 4.62
C ALA A 2 16.81 0.43 5.57
N LEU A 3 15.76 0.85 6.27
CA LEU A 3 15.00 -0.01 7.16
C LEU A 3 14.33 -1.17 6.40
N LEU A 4 13.72 -0.92 5.26
CA LEU A 4 13.13 -1.96 4.41
C LEU A 4 14.21 -2.92 3.90
N ALA A 5 15.30 -2.39 3.36
CA ALA A 5 16.40 -3.21 2.87
C ALA A 5 17.02 -4.11 3.96
N SER A 6 17.05 -3.64 5.20
CA SER A 6 17.54 -4.45 6.34
C SER A 6 16.62 -5.60 6.75
N ARG A 7 15.40 -5.66 6.21
CA ARG A 7 14.46 -6.76 6.46
C ARG A 7 14.50 -7.84 5.39
N LEU A 8 15.16 -7.59 4.26
CA LEU A 8 15.40 -8.61 3.25
C LEU A 8 16.57 -9.51 3.66
N GLU A 9 16.47 -10.79 3.38
CA GLU A 9 17.57 -11.74 3.66
C GLU A 9 18.84 -11.35 2.91
N ASN A 10 18.68 -10.90 1.68
CA ASN A 10 19.78 -10.39 0.86
C ASN A 10 19.29 -9.22 -0.02
N PRO A 11 19.58 -7.96 0.37
CA PRO A 11 19.11 -6.78 -0.34
C PRO A 11 19.73 -6.59 -1.74
N THR A 12 20.74 -7.38 -2.09
CA THR A 12 21.39 -7.33 -3.42
C THR A 12 20.93 -8.44 -4.35
N ARG A 13 20.15 -9.40 -3.83
CA ARG A 13 19.54 -10.46 -4.60
C ARG A 13 18.08 -10.10 -4.92
N GLN A 14 17.59 -10.59 -6.02
CA GLN A 14 16.17 -10.54 -6.30
C GLN A 14 15.40 -11.32 -5.23
N CYS A 15 14.43 -10.65 -4.60
CA CYS A 15 13.57 -11.25 -3.59
C CYS A 15 12.27 -11.79 -4.22
N SER A 16 11.66 -12.77 -3.58
CA SER A 16 10.31 -13.22 -3.93
C SER A 16 9.26 -12.17 -3.52
N ALA A 17 8.05 -12.30 -4.07
CA ALA A 17 6.93 -11.43 -3.68
C ALA A 17 6.61 -11.56 -2.19
N ASP A 18 6.61 -12.78 -1.65
CA ASP A 18 6.36 -13.04 -0.23
C ASP A 18 7.44 -12.44 0.66
N GLU A 19 8.70 -12.55 0.27
CA GLU A 19 9.82 -11.94 1.01
C GLU A 19 9.69 -10.42 1.03
N LEU A 20 9.33 -9.79 -0.09
CA LEU A 20 9.10 -8.36 -0.17
C LEU A 20 7.92 -7.91 0.70
N VAL A 21 6.80 -8.63 0.65
CA VAL A 21 5.62 -8.35 1.49
C VAL A 21 5.97 -8.46 2.97
N ASN A 22 6.67 -9.51 3.37
CA ASN A 22 7.11 -9.70 4.76
C ASN A 22 8.06 -8.57 5.22
N ALA A 23 8.99 -8.15 4.37
CA ALA A 23 9.91 -7.06 4.68
C ALA A 23 9.17 -5.72 4.86
N VAL A 24 8.16 -5.45 4.04
CA VAL A 24 7.29 -4.27 4.16
C VAL A 24 6.51 -4.32 5.46
N ASP A 25 5.88 -5.45 5.77
CA ASP A 25 5.07 -5.62 6.99
C ASP A 25 5.90 -5.42 8.26
N GLN A 26 7.08 -6.02 8.33
CA GLN A 26 8.04 -5.82 9.42
C GLN A 26 8.48 -4.35 9.53
N THR A 27 8.71 -3.69 8.41
CA THR A 27 9.10 -2.28 8.37
C THR A 27 7.99 -1.39 8.95
N LEU A 28 6.76 -1.61 8.53
CA LEU A 28 5.60 -0.86 9.04
C LEU A 28 5.34 -1.16 10.52
N ALA A 29 5.53 -2.41 10.96
CA ALA A 29 5.42 -2.79 12.36
C ALA A 29 6.43 -2.03 13.24
N ILE A 30 7.71 -1.97 12.83
CA ILE A 30 8.75 -1.22 13.55
C ILE A 30 8.38 0.27 13.64
N ILE A 31 7.93 0.87 12.54
CA ILE A 31 7.53 2.28 12.54
C ILE A 31 6.35 2.50 13.49
N ARG A 32 5.37 1.61 13.50
CA ARG A 32 4.23 1.67 14.44
C ARG A 32 4.70 1.62 15.89
N ASP A 33 5.61 0.71 16.22
CA ASP A 33 6.11 0.55 17.57
C ASP A 33 6.90 1.78 18.03
N VAL A 34 7.73 2.36 17.16
CA VAL A 34 8.45 3.62 17.44
C VAL A 34 7.48 4.78 17.64
N ARG A 35 6.44 4.88 16.82
CA ARG A 35 5.38 5.90 16.97
C ARG A 35 4.68 5.76 18.32
N ALA A 36 4.34 4.55 18.71
CA ALA A 36 3.71 4.27 20.01
C ALA A 36 4.61 4.67 21.18
N GLN A 37 5.90 4.33 21.12
CA GLN A 37 6.89 4.70 22.14
C GLN A 37 7.07 6.22 22.28
N LEU A 38 6.96 6.94 21.17
CA LEU A 38 7.05 8.41 21.13
C LEU A 38 5.73 9.13 21.39
N GLY A 39 4.62 8.40 21.64
CA GLY A 39 3.32 8.98 21.86
C GLY A 39 2.72 9.66 20.62
N ILE A 40 3.14 9.27 19.42
CA ILE A 40 2.65 9.85 18.17
C ILE A 40 1.33 9.17 17.81
N ALA A 41 0.22 9.87 18.02
CA ALA A 41 -1.16 9.42 17.73
C ALA A 41 -1.77 10.14 16.52
N THR A 42 -0.97 10.80 15.70
CA THR A 42 -1.45 11.49 14.51
C THR A 42 -1.67 10.49 13.38
N SER A 43 -2.87 10.48 12.78
CA SER A 43 -3.14 9.66 11.60
C SER A 43 -2.19 10.03 10.46
N SER A 44 -1.57 9.03 9.87
CA SER A 44 -0.60 9.22 8.79
C SER A 44 -0.76 8.12 7.74
N SER A 45 -1.02 8.50 6.50
CA SER A 45 -1.10 7.55 5.39
C SER A 45 0.25 7.38 4.70
N VAL A 46 0.50 6.16 4.27
CA VAL A 46 1.70 5.77 3.52
C VAL A 46 1.28 5.15 2.20
N ASN A 47 1.84 5.67 1.12
CA ASN A 47 1.73 5.07 -0.20
C ASN A 47 3.15 4.76 -0.67
N LEU A 48 3.45 3.49 -0.87
CA LEU A 48 4.75 3.04 -1.34
C LEU A 48 4.60 2.32 -2.68
N PHE A 49 5.51 2.62 -3.57
CA PHE A 49 5.71 1.87 -4.81
C PHE A 49 7.14 1.36 -4.80
N ILE A 50 7.28 0.06 -4.78
CA ILE A 50 8.58 -0.61 -4.66
C ILE A 50 8.76 -1.48 -5.90
N THR A 51 9.85 -1.27 -6.62
CA THR A 51 10.19 -2.11 -7.76
C THR A 51 11.55 -2.77 -7.57
N THR A 52 11.64 -4.03 -7.95
CA THR A 52 12.89 -4.80 -8.01
C THR A 52 13.45 -4.87 -9.44
N GLY A 53 12.75 -4.28 -10.41
CA GLY A 53 13.03 -4.39 -11.84
C GLY A 53 12.17 -5.43 -12.55
N GLU A 54 11.77 -6.49 -11.86
CA GLU A 54 10.88 -7.53 -12.40
C GLU A 54 9.52 -7.55 -11.71
N GLN A 55 9.44 -7.00 -10.51
CA GLN A 55 8.23 -6.96 -9.69
C GLN A 55 7.92 -5.52 -9.30
N LEU A 56 6.64 -5.23 -9.14
CA LEU A 56 6.13 -3.98 -8.58
C LEU A 56 5.22 -4.30 -7.41
N ALA A 57 5.54 -3.77 -6.24
CA ALA A 57 4.65 -3.78 -5.10
C ALA A 57 4.08 -2.38 -4.86
N ALA A 58 2.76 -2.30 -4.72
CA ALA A 58 2.07 -1.09 -4.33
C ALA A 58 1.47 -1.31 -2.94
N VAL A 59 1.79 -0.42 -2.02
CA VAL A 59 1.37 -0.50 -0.62
C VAL A 59 0.61 0.76 -0.25
N ARG A 60 -0.54 0.57 0.37
CA ARG A 60 -1.28 1.64 1.02
C ARG A 60 -1.55 1.23 2.47
N TYR A 61 -1.10 2.05 3.39
CA TYR A 61 -1.20 1.82 4.82
C TYR A 61 -1.52 3.11 5.55
N CYS A 62 -2.22 3.02 6.67
CA CYS A 62 -2.49 4.17 7.53
C CYS A 62 -2.15 3.83 8.98
N PHE A 63 -1.25 4.62 9.56
CA PHE A 63 -1.00 4.60 10.99
C PHE A 63 -2.12 5.35 11.72
N ASP A 64 -2.49 4.83 12.88
CA ASP A 64 -3.52 5.42 13.76
C ASP A 64 -4.84 5.68 13.03
N PHE A 65 -5.28 4.64 12.34
CA PHE A 65 -6.55 4.59 11.64
C PHE A 65 -7.71 4.91 12.58
N GLY A 66 -8.65 5.74 12.12
CA GLY A 66 -9.80 6.16 12.93
C GLY A 66 -9.52 7.36 13.84
N CYS A 67 -8.29 7.89 13.84
CA CYS A 67 -7.94 9.09 14.61
C CYS A 67 -8.29 10.40 13.89
N TYR A 68 -9.22 10.37 12.94
CA TYR A 68 -9.72 11.59 12.30
C TYR A 68 -10.54 12.41 13.29
N ARG A 69 -10.17 13.68 13.43
CA ARG A 69 -10.92 14.63 14.25
C ARG A 69 -12.16 15.08 13.48
N THR A 70 -13.23 14.33 13.59
CA THR A 70 -14.54 14.70 13.08
C THR A 70 -15.61 14.19 14.02
N GLU A 71 -16.66 14.97 14.21
CA GLU A 71 -17.84 14.61 15.00
C GLU A 71 -18.82 13.73 14.20
N ASP A 72 -18.62 13.61 12.90
CA ASP A 72 -19.50 12.84 12.01
C ASP A 72 -18.92 11.43 11.74
N PRO A 73 -19.49 10.38 12.34
CA PRO A 73 -19.02 9.00 12.14
C PRO A 73 -19.13 8.54 10.68
N ALA A 74 -20.09 9.06 9.89
CA ALA A 74 -20.24 8.71 8.49
C ALA A 74 -19.04 9.21 7.67
N ARG A 75 -18.55 10.41 7.97
CA ARG A 75 -17.35 10.98 7.31
C ARG A 75 -16.10 10.19 7.67
N VAL A 76 -15.98 9.71 8.91
CA VAL A 76 -14.87 8.81 9.31
C VAL A 76 -14.93 7.53 8.49
N HIS A 77 -16.10 6.92 8.36
CA HIS A 77 -16.27 5.68 7.60
C HIS A 77 -15.95 5.88 6.11
N GLU A 78 -16.49 6.92 5.49
CA GLU A 78 -16.24 7.25 4.09
C GLU A 78 -14.76 7.57 3.84
N ALA A 79 -14.13 8.38 4.68
CA ALA A 79 -12.71 8.68 4.59
C ALA A 79 -11.89 7.39 4.71
N ASN A 80 -12.25 6.50 5.62
CA ASN A 80 -11.59 5.22 5.81
C ASN A 80 -11.68 4.33 4.57
N MET A 81 -12.85 4.22 3.96
CA MET A 81 -13.04 3.43 2.74
C MET A 81 -12.24 4.02 1.57
N ASN A 82 -12.22 5.33 1.42
CA ASN A 82 -11.54 6.00 0.32
C ASN A 82 -10.02 6.10 0.52
N PHE A 83 -9.57 6.34 1.76
CA PHE A 83 -8.15 6.53 2.08
C PHE A 83 -7.37 5.23 2.27
N LEU A 84 -8.04 4.12 2.60
CA LEU A 84 -7.38 2.85 2.86
C LEU A 84 -7.49 1.85 1.71
N SER A 85 -8.30 2.15 0.72
CA SER A 85 -8.42 1.30 -0.46
C SER A 85 -7.30 1.58 -1.44
N LEU A 86 -6.64 0.53 -1.91
CA LEU A 86 -5.76 0.58 -3.06
C LEU A 86 -6.56 0.12 -4.27
N TRP A 87 -6.79 1.05 -5.19
CA TRP A 87 -7.48 0.77 -6.44
C TRP A 87 -6.46 0.57 -7.55
N TYR A 88 -6.66 -0.44 -8.34
CA TYR A 88 -5.86 -0.68 -9.53
C TYR A 88 -6.75 -1.00 -10.72
N THR A 89 -6.25 -0.73 -11.89
CA THR A 89 -6.88 -1.14 -13.14
C THR A 89 -5.81 -1.72 -14.05
N SER A 90 -6.18 -2.70 -14.83
CA SER A 90 -5.29 -3.35 -15.78
C SER A 90 -5.83 -3.22 -17.20
N GLY A 91 -4.95 -3.04 -18.15
CA GLY A 91 -5.29 -2.90 -19.56
C GLY A 91 -4.07 -2.56 -20.40
N ARG A 92 -4.24 -2.46 -21.71
CA ARG A 92 -3.16 -2.12 -22.64
C ARG A 92 -3.02 -0.63 -22.85
N GLU A 93 -4.14 0.09 -22.79
CA GLU A 93 -4.17 1.53 -23.07
C GLU A 93 -4.99 2.23 -22.00
N TYR A 94 -4.47 3.34 -21.52
CA TYR A 94 -5.18 4.24 -20.61
C TYR A 94 -5.46 5.54 -21.35
N GLY A 95 -6.73 5.89 -21.48
CA GLY A 95 -7.14 7.06 -22.25
C GLY A 95 -8.48 7.63 -21.82
N CYS A 96 -8.78 8.83 -22.34
CA CYS A 96 -10.05 9.49 -22.15
C CYS A 96 -11.03 9.10 -23.26
N TYR A 97 -12.09 8.41 -22.89
CA TYR A 97 -13.14 7.96 -23.81
C TYR A 97 -14.49 8.55 -23.35
N ASN A 98 -15.08 9.38 -24.18
CA ASN A 98 -16.33 10.09 -23.87
C ASN A 98 -16.28 10.90 -22.56
N GLY A 99 -15.14 11.52 -22.26
CA GLY A 99 -14.95 12.31 -21.03
C GLY A 99 -14.58 11.50 -19.78
N GLU A 100 -14.47 10.17 -19.89
CA GLU A 100 -14.06 9.29 -18.78
C GLU A 100 -12.69 8.68 -19.05
N TRP A 101 -11.81 8.76 -18.05
CA TRP A 101 -10.52 8.08 -18.07
C TRP A 101 -10.68 6.61 -17.72
N LYS A 102 -10.31 5.73 -18.62
CA LYS A 102 -10.41 4.29 -18.40
C LYS A 102 -9.32 3.50 -19.11
N MET A 103 -9.06 2.32 -18.55
CA MET A 103 -8.24 1.30 -19.21
C MET A 103 -9.05 0.57 -20.27
N THR A 104 -8.43 0.33 -21.43
CA THR A 104 -8.98 -0.50 -22.50
C THR A 104 -8.02 -1.62 -22.88
N GLY A 105 -8.54 -2.65 -23.56
CA GLY A 105 -7.76 -3.82 -23.91
C GLY A 105 -7.54 -4.73 -22.69
N GLY A 106 -8.17 -5.90 -22.67
CA GLY A 106 -8.05 -6.84 -21.55
C GLY A 106 -6.59 -7.22 -21.29
N ALA A 107 -6.21 -7.27 -20.02
CA ALA A 107 -4.99 -7.91 -19.59
C ALA A 107 -5.26 -9.39 -19.37
N ASP A 108 -4.40 -10.26 -19.85
CA ASP A 108 -4.30 -11.62 -19.35
C ASP A 108 -3.72 -11.53 -17.94
N ASN A 109 -4.59 -11.62 -16.93
CA ASN A 109 -4.28 -11.34 -15.52
C ASN A 109 -3.57 -12.51 -14.83
N ALA A 110 -2.58 -13.11 -15.45
CA ALA A 110 -1.93 -14.28 -14.87
C ALA A 110 -1.12 -13.99 -13.58
N ASP A 111 -0.74 -12.73 -13.33
CA ASP A 111 0.31 -12.44 -12.31
C ASP A 111 -0.05 -11.37 -11.27
N LEU A 112 -1.31 -11.10 -11.02
CA LEU A 112 -1.74 -10.16 -9.98
C LEU A 112 -2.07 -10.90 -8.67
N ALA A 113 -1.10 -10.98 -7.77
CA ALA A 113 -1.37 -11.38 -6.39
C ALA A 113 -1.82 -10.16 -5.59
N ALA A 114 -3.08 -10.13 -5.18
CA ALA A 114 -3.60 -9.13 -4.27
C ALA A 114 -3.43 -9.61 -2.82
N PHE A 115 -2.58 -8.94 -2.05
CA PHE A 115 -2.46 -9.16 -0.62
C PHE A 115 -3.30 -8.15 0.13
N SER A 116 -4.29 -8.64 0.86
CA SER A 116 -4.96 -7.87 1.90
C SER A 116 -4.29 -8.19 3.22
N ALA A 117 -3.60 -7.23 3.82
CA ALA A 117 -3.14 -7.37 5.19
C ALA A 117 -4.38 -7.53 6.10
N LYS A 118 -4.56 -8.71 6.66
CA LYS A 118 -5.52 -8.89 7.75
C LYS A 118 -5.03 -8.11 8.96
N ARG A 119 -5.88 -7.27 9.48
CA ARG A 119 -5.71 -6.54 10.74
C ARG A 119 -5.73 -7.49 11.92
#